data_ecc7e3baf5b4be91f7f54740816b9ed2
#
_entry.id   ecc7e3baf5b4be91f7f54740816b9ed2
#
_cell.length_a   1.000
_cell.length_b   1.000
_cell.length_c   1.000
_cell.angle_alpha   90.00
_cell.angle_beta   90.00
_cell.angle_gamma   90.00
#
_symmetry.space_group_name_H-M   'P 1'
#
loop_
_entity.id
_entity.type
_entity.pdbx_description
1 polymer ?
#
loop_
_entity_poly.entity_id
_entity_poly.type
_entity_poly.pdbx_seq_one_letter_code
_entity_poly.pdbx_strand_id
1 'polypeptide(L)'
;MKGETLMRIKAFKLERLFARYAEQAKYMLSQSSCESCSMKEILDMADPECKKLWENLSLGYTRPAGFAPLREAISQRYTSIRPSDILELTPEEGIFIFMNNMLEPGDEVIVMHPTLPSLYELPRTLGCKVIKWPLEVTSWGWRLDVNFLAENISPKTKLLIMNVPNNPT
;
A
#
# COMPACT_ATOMS: atom_id res chain seq x y z
N MET A 1 32.06 -15.99 13.08
CA MET A 1 31.36 -15.04 12.19
C MET A 1 29.93 -15.54 12.08
N LYS A 2 28.95 -14.81 12.67
CA LYS A 2 27.53 -15.08 12.46
C LYS A 2 27.24 -14.70 11.01
N GLY A 3 26.80 -15.65 10.20
CA GLY A 3 26.48 -15.39 8.80
C GLY A 3 25.43 -14.28 8.71
N GLU A 4 25.73 -13.25 7.95
CA GLU A 4 24.77 -12.21 7.58
C GLU A 4 23.61 -12.89 6.89
N THR A 5 22.46 -12.89 7.53
CA THR A 5 21.24 -13.40 6.91
C THR A 5 20.79 -12.37 5.89
N LEU A 6 21.11 -12.61 4.63
CA LEU A 6 20.62 -11.78 3.52
C LEU A 6 19.09 -11.74 3.59
N MET A 7 18.53 -10.53 3.71
CA MET A 7 17.08 -10.32 3.60
C MET A 7 16.61 -10.81 2.23
N ARG A 8 15.74 -11.81 2.19
CA ARG A 8 15.16 -12.35 0.96
C ARG A 8 13.65 -12.26 1.00
N ILE A 9 13.12 -11.21 0.39
CA ILE A 9 11.67 -11.10 0.19
C ILE A 9 11.24 -12.17 -0.81
N LYS A 10 10.20 -12.94 -0.45
CA LYS A 10 9.64 -13.94 -1.34
C LYS A 10 9.03 -13.26 -2.57
N ALA A 11 9.36 -13.78 -3.75
CA ALA A 11 8.85 -13.22 -5.00
C ALA A 11 7.31 -13.21 -5.03
N PHE A 12 6.73 -12.08 -5.37
CA PHE A 12 5.29 -11.92 -5.51
C PHE A 12 4.81 -12.63 -6.77
N LYS A 13 3.94 -13.62 -6.58
CA LYS A 13 3.50 -14.49 -7.68
C LYS A 13 2.69 -13.75 -8.73
N LEU A 14 1.87 -12.77 -8.29
CA LEU A 14 1.00 -12.01 -9.17
C LEU A 14 1.79 -11.11 -10.12
N GLU A 15 2.78 -10.39 -9.60
CA GLU A 15 3.67 -9.53 -10.40
C GLU A 15 4.48 -10.36 -11.39
N ARG A 16 4.91 -11.57 -11.00
CA ARG A 16 5.58 -12.50 -11.92
C ARG A 16 4.65 -13.02 -13.02
N LEU A 17 3.38 -13.23 -12.70
CA LEU A 17 2.36 -13.59 -13.68
C LEU A 17 2.14 -12.45 -14.68
N PHE A 18 1.96 -11.22 -14.19
CA PHE A 18 1.80 -10.04 -15.06
C PHE A 18 3.02 -9.80 -15.93
N ALA A 19 4.22 -9.82 -15.37
CA ALA A 19 5.46 -9.65 -16.13
C ALA A 19 5.60 -10.67 -17.28
N ARG A 20 5.01 -11.87 -17.13
CA ARG A 20 5.09 -12.92 -18.14
C ARG A 20 3.99 -12.84 -19.19
N TYR A 21 2.78 -12.46 -18.80
CA TYR A 21 1.58 -12.66 -19.63
C TYR A 21 0.82 -11.38 -19.98
N ALA A 22 1.10 -10.24 -19.35
CA ALA A 22 0.31 -9.02 -19.55
C ALA A 22 0.26 -8.57 -21.01
N GLU A 23 1.39 -8.61 -21.71
CA GLU A 23 1.47 -8.21 -23.12
C GLU A 23 0.86 -9.24 -24.09
N GLN A 24 0.66 -10.48 -23.65
CA GLN A 24 0.13 -11.57 -24.49
C GLN A 24 -1.38 -11.76 -24.30
N ALA A 25 -1.94 -11.24 -23.22
CA ALA A 25 -3.35 -11.42 -22.89
C ALA A 25 -4.23 -10.50 -23.77
N LYS A 26 -5.15 -11.10 -24.52
CA LYS A 26 -6.16 -10.33 -25.27
C LYS A 26 -7.11 -9.55 -24.34
N TYR A 27 -7.41 -10.10 -23.17
CA TYR A 27 -8.25 -9.50 -22.12
C TYR A 27 -7.58 -9.66 -20.77
N MET A 28 -7.30 -8.55 -20.09
CA MET A 28 -6.65 -8.53 -18.77
C MET A 28 -7.73 -8.39 -17.70
N LEU A 29 -8.31 -9.52 -17.25
CA LEU A 29 -9.41 -9.52 -16.27
C LEU A 29 -8.93 -9.51 -14.80
N SER A 30 -7.64 -9.68 -14.57
CA SER A 30 -7.07 -9.77 -13.21
C SER A 30 -6.36 -8.49 -12.76
N GLN A 31 -6.34 -7.46 -13.59
CA GLN A 31 -5.74 -6.17 -13.28
C GLN A 31 -6.75 -5.30 -12.53
N SER A 32 -6.33 -4.73 -11.40
CA SER A 32 -7.18 -3.86 -10.56
C SER A 32 -6.95 -2.36 -10.79
N SER A 33 -6.19 -2.00 -11.84
CA SER A 33 -5.95 -0.60 -12.19
C SER A 33 -7.16 0.01 -12.92
N CYS A 34 -7.39 1.30 -12.68
CA CYS A 34 -8.31 2.10 -13.47
C CYS A 34 -7.77 2.34 -14.88
N GLU A 35 -8.62 2.75 -15.82
CA GLU A 35 -8.19 3.26 -17.12
C GLU A 35 -7.21 4.43 -16.96
N SER A 36 -6.16 4.42 -17.78
CA SER A 36 -5.16 5.49 -17.74
C SER A 36 -5.69 6.74 -18.42
N CYS A 37 -5.49 7.90 -17.78
CA CYS A 37 -5.70 9.18 -18.42
C CYS A 37 -4.44 9.61 -19.16
N SER A 38 -4.60 10.21 -20.35
CA SER A 38 -3.48 10.89 -21.00
C SER A 38 -3.13 12.19 -20.25
N MET A 39 -1.90 12.65 -20.38
CA MET A 39 -1.49 13.93 -19.81
C MET A 39 -2.37 15.09 -20.32
N LYS A 40 -2.78 15.02 -21.60
CA LYS A 40 -3.68 16.02 -22.18
C LYS A 40 -5.02 16.08 -21.45
N GLU A 41 -5.64 14.93 -21.18
CA GLU A 41 -6.92 14.86 -20.44
C GLU A 41 -6.79 15.46 -19.04
N ILE A 42 -5.69 15.14 -18.33
CA ILE A 42 -5.44 15.70 -17.00
C ILE A 42 -5.28 17.23 -17.07
N LEU A 43 -4.53 17.74 -18.03
CA LEU A 43 -4.32 19.19 -18.19
C LEU A 43 -5.58 19.93 -18.67
N ASP A 44 -6.43 19.28 -19.46
CA ASP A 44 -7.72 19.84 -19.87
C ASP A 44 -8.67 20.03 -18.68
N MET A 45 -8.62 19.13 -17.69
CA MET A 45 -9.39 19.22 -16.43
C MET A 45 -8.79 20.18 -15.41
N ALA A 46 -7.51 20.53 -15.55
CA ALA A 46 -6.81 21.38 -14.60
C ALA A 46 -7.32 22.82 -14.63
N ASP A 47 -7.43 23.44 -13.46
CA ASP A 47 -7.69 24.87 -13.32
C ASP A 47 -6.48 25.73 -13.78
N PRO A 48 -6.64 27.06 -13.90
CA PRO A 48 -5.55 27.93 -14.34
C PRO A 48 -4.32 27.91 -13.41
N GLU A 49 -4.50 27.71 -12.12
CA GLU A 49 -3.41 27.65 -11.16
C GLU A 49 -2.61 26.37 -11.33
N CYS A 50 -3.27 25.21 -11.45
CA CYS A 50 -2.63 23.93 -11.72
C CYS A 50 -1.91 23.92 -13.08
N LYS A 51 -2.49 24.54 -14.12
CA LYS A 51 -1.83 24.70 -15.42
C LYS A 51 -0.53 25.50 -15.31
N LYS A 52 -0.56 26.59 -14.55
CA LYS A 52 0.63 27.42 -14.30
C LYS A 52 1.70 26.67 -13.52
N LEU A 53 1.31 25.85 -12.54
CA LEU A 53 2.24 24.97 -11.81
C LEU A 53 2.90 23.95 -12.76
N TRP A 54 2.14 23.38 -13.68
CA TRP A 54 2.66 22.46 -14.69
C TRP A 54 3.64 23.14 -15.63
N GLU A 55 3.31 24.32 -16.18
CA GLU A 55 4.16 25.08 -17.08
C GLU A 55 5.52 25.47 -16.45
N ASN A 56 5.52 25.66 -15.11
CA ASN A 56 6.72 26.02 -14.36
C ASN A 56 7.35 24.82 -13.61
N LEU A 57 6.96 23.60 -13.98
CA LEU A 57 7.48 22.38 -13.32
C LEU A 57 8.99 22.27 -13.52
N SER A 58 9.72 22.15 -12.41
CA SER A 58 11.14 21.87 -12.40
C SER A 58 11.40 20.40 -12.05
N LEU A 59 12.17 19.70 -12.86
CA LEU A 59 12.54 18.30 -12.63
C LEU A 59 13.75 18.15 -11.69
N GLY A 60 13.81 18.99 -10.65
CA GLY A 60 14.82 18.91 -9.61
C GLY A 60 14.42 18.00 -8.45
N TYR A 61 15.21 18.05 -7.37
CA TYR A 61 14.88 17.34 -6.13
C TYR A 61 13.59 17.87 -5.52
N THR A 62 12.71 16.97 -5.12
CA THR A 62 11.50 17.28 -4.35
C THR A 62 11.81 17.34 -2.85
N ARG A 63 10.92 17.95 -2.08
CA ARG A 63 11.03 17.92 -0.61
C ARG A 63 10.76 16.50 -0.09
N PRO A 64 11.47 16.03 0.94
CA PRO A 64 11.29 14.67 1.49
C PRO A 64 9.87 14.34 1.90
N ALA A 65 9.09 15.32 2.35
CA ALA A 65 7.69 15.12 2.75
C ALA A 65 6.70 15.20 1.56
N GLY A 66 7.17 15.51 0.35
CA GLY A 66 6.33 15.68 -0.82
C GLY A 66 5.92 17.14 -1.12
N PHE A 67 5.06 17.33 -2.09
CA PHE A 67 4.64 18.63 -2.61
C PHE A 67 3.61 19.31 -1.69
N ALA A 68 3.95 20.48 -1.12
CA ALA A 68 3.12 21.12 -0.11
C ALA A 68 1.67 21.38 -0.56
N PRO A 69 1.41 21.93 -1.78
CA PRO A 69 0.02 22.15 -2.24
C PRO A 69 -0.79 20.86 -2.33
N LEU A 70 -0.17 19.73 -2.71
CA LEU A 70 -0.87 18.44 -2.74
C LEU A 70 -1.21 17.95 -1.33
N ARG A 71 -0.30 18.08 -0.37
CA ARG A 71 -0.55 17.73 1.04
C ARG A 71 -1.66 18.60 1.65
N GLU A 72 -1.71 19.89 1.30
CA GLU A 72 -2.81 20.78 1.69
C GLU A 72 -4.15 20.32 1.12
N ALA A 73 -4.20 20.02 -0.17
CA ALA A 73 -5.41 19.51 -0.83
C ALA A 73 -5.87 18.16 -0.25
N ILE A 74 -4.94 17.26 0.08
CA ILE A 74 -5.26 15.99 0.74
C ILE A 74 -5.83 16.26 2.14
N SER A 75 -5.21 17.12 2.94
CA SER A 75 -5.64 17.40 4.32
C SER A 75 -7.08 17.92 4.39
N GLN A 76 -7.52 18.67 3.40
CA GLN A 76 -8.91 19.20 3.32
C GLN A 76 -9.97 18.10 3.18
N ARG A 77 -9.59 16.88 2.84
CA ARG A 77 -10.51 15.73 2.75
C ARG A 77 -10.73 15.03 4.11
N TYR A 78 -10.04 15.47 5.14
CA TYR A 78 -10.07 14.88 6.48
C TYR A 78 -10.37 15.97 7.53
N THR A 79 -11.02 15.60 8.62
CA THR A 79 -11.41 16.56 9.68
C THR A 79 -10.29 16.85 10.68
N SER A 80 -9.31 15.95 10.81
CA SER A 80 -8.30 16.01 11.89
C SER A 80 -6.87 15.81 11.41
N ILE A 81 -6.62 15.77 10.11
CA ILE A 81 -5.29 15.58 9.52
C ILE A 81 -4.77 16.92 9.00
N ARG A 82 -3.59 17.32 9.46
CA ARG A 82 -2.90 18.53 9.00
C ARG A 82 -1.98 18.20 7.82
N PRO A 83 -1.64 19.16 6.96
CA PRO A 83 -0.64 18.93 5.90
C PRO A 83 0.71 18.39 6.40
N SER A 84 1.09 18.74 7.65
CA SER A 84 2.31 18.23 8.30
C SER A 84 2.25 16.74 8.65
N ASP A 85 1.05 16.18 8.74
CA ASP A 85 0.82 14.79 9.12
C ASP A 85 0.77 13.85 7.89
N ILE A 86 1.01 14.43 6.69
CA ILE A 86 0.97 13.74 5.41
C ILE A 86 2.37 13.61 4.83
N LEU A 87 2.71 12.39 4.41
CA LEU A 87 3.91 12.06 3.66
C LEU A 87 3.52 11.44 2.32
N GLU A 88 3.99 12.03 1.22
CA GLU A 88 3.78 11.49 -0.13
C GLU A 88 4.87 10.47 -0.45
N LEU A 89 4.43 9.26 -0.78
CA LEU A 89 5.32 8.15 -1.17
C LEU A 89 4.64 7.33 -2.27
N THR A 90 5.44 6.58 -3.02
CA THR A 90 4.87 5.50 -3.82
C THR A 90 4.36 4.39 -2.88
N PRO A 91 3.25 3.69 -3.20
CA PRO A 91 2.62 2.76 -2.25
C PRO A 91 3.58 1.72 -1.67
N GLU A 92 4.33 1.02 -2.52
CA GLU A 92 5.25 -0.05 -2.08
C GLU A 92 6.46 0.51 -1.31
N GLU A 93 6.95 1.69 -1.67
CA GLU A 93 7.99 2.39 -0.91
C GLU A 93 7.50 2.76 0.49
N GLY A 94 6.28 3.30 0.58
CA GLY A 94 5.65 3.63 1.85
C GLY A 94 5.50 2.41 2.76
N ILE A 95 5.00 1.31 2.24
CA ILE A 95 4.87 0.03 2.96
C ILE A 95 6.24 -0.45 3.44
N PHE A 96 7.24 -0.44 2.57
CA PHE A 96 8.60 -0.90 2.89
C PHE A 96 9.23 -0.06 4.00
N ILE A 97 9.22 1.27 3.86
CA ILE A 97 9.79 2.19 4.85
C ILE A 97 9.08 2.06 6.19
N PHE A 98 7.73 2.08 6.18
CA PHE A 98 6.94 1.98 7.39
C PHE A 98 7.23 0.69 8.16
N MET A 99 7.18 -0.46 7.49
CA MET A 99 7.38 -1.75 8.16
C MET A 99 8.81 -1.93 8.69
N ASN A 100 9.82 -1.46 7.94
CA ASN A 100 11.21 -1.52 8.42
C ASN A 100 11.47 -0.61 9.63
N ASN A 101 10.70 0.46 9.81
CA ASN A 101 10.82 1.34 10.98
C ASN A 101 9.99 0.86 12.18
N MET A 102 8.91 0.12 11.95
CA MET A 102 7.95 -0.24 12.99
C MET A 102 8.12 -1.64 13.55
N LEU A 103 8.70 -2.56 12.78
CA LEU A 103 8.72 -3.99 13.09
C LEU A 103 10.12 -4.50 13.41
N GLU A 104 10.19 -5.38 14.41
CA GLU A 104 11.37 -6.11 14.80
C GLU A 104 11.15 -7.63 14.69
N PRO A 105 12.23 -8.44 14.53
CA PRO A 105 12.09 -9.89 14.55
C PRO A 105 11.42 -10.39 15.84
N GLY A 106 10.38 -11.21 15.67
CA GLY A 106 9.58 -11.76 16.78
C GLY A 106 8.30 -11.00 17.10
N ASP A 107 8.08 -9.82 16.51
CA ASP A 107 6.79 -9.14 16.55
C ASP A 107 5.69 -9.96 15.88
N GLU A 108 4.45 -9.76 16.30
CA GLU A 108 3.27 -10.34 15.65
C GLU A 108 2.55 -9.27 14.84
N VAL A 109 2.19 -9.65 13.60
CA VAL A 109 1.43 -8.80 12.67
C VAL A 109 0.16 -9.52 12.28
N ILE A 110 -1.00 -8.93 12.60
CA ILE A 110 -2.29 -9.43 12.13
C ILE A 110 -2.62 -8.72 10.82
N VAL A 111 -2.91 -9.48 9.77
CA VAL A 111 -3.19 -8.95 8.45
C VAL A 111 -4.47 -9.52 7.86
N MET A 112 -5.40 -8.66 7.42
CA MET A 112 -6.58 -9.05 6.67
C MET A 112 -6.17 -9.82 5.41
N HIS A 113 -6.78 -10.98 5.15
CA HIS A 113 -6.38 -11.86 4.07
C HIS A 113 -7.60 -12.50 3.38
N PRO A 114 -7.64 -12.57 2.01
CA PRO A 114 -6.56 -12.24 1.08
C PRO A 114 -6.31 -10.73 0.94
N THR A 115 -5.09 -10.34 0.63
CA THR A 115 -4.67 -8.96 0.41
C THR A 115 -3.36 -8.91 -0.39
N LEU A 116 -2.85 -7.70 -0.65
CA LEU A 116 -1.59 -7.49 -1.37
C LEU A 116 -0.42 -8.25 -0.72
N PRO A 117 0.44 -8.91 -1.51
CA PRO A 117 1.56 -9.68 -1.00
C PRO A 117 2.55 -8.89 -0.14
N SER A 118 2.82 -7.64 -0.45
CA SER A 118 3.69 -6.76 0.33
C SER A 118 3.26 -6.63 1.79
N LEU A 119 1.95 -6.63 2.05
CA LEU A 119 1.40 -6.46 3.39
C LEU A 119 1.64 -7.65 4.33
N TYR A 120 1.98 -8.83 3.81
CA TYR A 120 2.26 -10.01 4.63
C TYR A 120 3.62 -10.68 4.37
N GLU A 121 4.19 -10.56 3.17
CA GLU A 121 5.51 -11.15 2.90
C GLU A 121 6.64 -10.29 3.47
N LEU A 122 6.48 -8.97 3.51
CA LEU A 122 7.50 -8.10 4.08
C LEU A 122 7.65 -8.28 5.60
N PRO A 123 6.57 -8.22 6.43
CA PRO A 123 6.69 -8.55 7.86
C PRO A 123 7.30 -9.94 8.10
N ARG A 124 6.90 -10.94 7.30
CA ARG A 124 7.49 -12.29 7.38
C ARG A 124 8.98 -12.28 7.11
N THR A 125 9.44 -11.50 6.14
CA THR A 125 10.85 -11.36 5.79
C THR A 125 11.65 -10.66 6.89
N LEU A 126 11.00 -9.73 7.60
CA LEU A 126 11.57 -9.05 8.79
C LEU A 126 11.63 -9.95 10.03
N GLY A 127 11.16 -11.21 9.94
CA GLY A 127 11.19 -12.16 11.06
C GLY A 127 9.98 -12.06 11.97
N CYS A 128 8.91 -11.38 11.55
CA CYS A 128 7.67 -11.30 12.31
C CYS A 128 6.80 -12.54 12.10
N LYS A 129 5.98 -12.87 13.10
CA LYS A 129 4.91 -13.85 12.98
C LYS A 129 3.70 -13.18 12.34
N VAL A 130 3.35 -13.61 11.14
CA VAL A 130 2.19 -13.10 10.41
C VAL A 130 0.97 -13.96 10.70
N ILE A 131 -0.05 -13.36 11.29
CA ILE A 131 -1.35 -13.97 11.62
C ILE A 131 -2.35 -13.45 10.57
N LYS A 132 -2.91 -14.37 9.78
CA LYS A 132 -3.87 -14.02 8.73
C LYS A 132 -5.26 -13.94 9.31
N TRP A 133 -5.86 -12.76 9.24
CA TRP A 133 -7.26 -12.53 9.60
C TRP A 133 -8.14 -12.80 8.37
N PRO A 134 -8.89 -13.91 8.34
CA PRO A 134 -9.58 -14.33 7.13
C PRO A 134 -10.76 -13.40 6.81
N LEU A 135 -10.83 -13.00 5.54
CA LEU A 135 -12.00 -12.36 4.96
C LEU A 135 -12.92 -13.47 4.44
N GLU A 136 -14.08 -13.61 5.05
CA GLU A 136 -15.03 -14.69 4.77
C GLU A 136 -16.05 -14.27 3.72
N VAL A 137 -16.36 -15.18 2.78
CA VAL A 137 -17.44 -15.02 1.83
C VAL A 137 -18.76 -15.44 2.48
N THR A 138 -19.74 -14.55 2.44
CA THR A 138 -21.11 -14.84 2.92
C THR A 138 -22.12 -14.62 1.81
N SER A 139 -23.37 -15.02 2.02
CA SER A 139 -24.48 -14.73 1.09
C SER A 139 -24.75 -13.24 0.87
N TRP A 140 -24.25 -12.38 1.77
CA TRP A 140 -24.43 -10.93 1.76
C TRP A 140 -23.16 -10.15 1.36
N GLY A 141 -22.12 -10.85 0.94
CA GLY A 141 -20.83 -10.28 0.59
C GLY A 141 -19.71 -10.74 1.53
N TRP A 142 -18.74 -9.87 1.75
CA TRP A 142 -17.55 -10.17 2.56
C TRP A 142 -17.76 -9.80 4.03
N ARG A 143 -17.24 -10.62 4.93
CA ARG A 143 -17.29 -10.40 6.38
C ARG A 143 -15.90 -10.57 7.01
N LEU A 144 -15.56 -9.70 7.96
CA LEU A 144 -14.47 -9.89 8.91
C LEU A 144 -15.05 -10.21 10.28
N ASP A 145 -14.64 -11.33 10.89
CA ASP A 145 -15.03 -11.65 12.25
C ASP A 145 -14.11 -10.91 13.25
N VAL A 146 -14.65 -9.92 13.94
CA VAL A 146 -13.89 -9.14 14.91
C VAL A 146 -13.51 -9.94 16.17
N ASN A 147 -14.23 -11.03 16.48
CA ASN A 147 -13.87 -11.90 17.59
C ASN A 147 -12.50 -12.57 17.37
N PHE A 148 -12.13 -12.79 16.10
CA PHE A 148 -10.79 -13.26 15.74
C PHE A 148 -9.70 -12.40 16.36
N LEU A 149 -9.87 -11.08 16.42
CA LEU A 149 -8.89 -10.18 17.00
C LEU A 149 -8.76 -10.40 18.51
N ALA A 150 -9.88 -10.58 19.21
CA ALA A 150 -9.88 -10.85 20.66
C ALA A 150 -9.13 -12.16 21.00
N GLU A 151 -9.19 -13.15 20.11
CA GLU A 151 -8.53 -14.45 20.28
C GLU A 151 -7.04 -14.44 19.87
N ASN A 152 -6.64 -13.54 18.97
CA ASN A 152 -5.33 -13.57 18.35
C ASN A 152 -4.42 -12.38 18.70
N ILE A 153 -4.94 -11.32 19.32
CA ILE A 153 -4.11 -10.23 19.83
C ILE A 153 -3.35 -10.71 21.08
N SER A 154 -2.05 -10.46 21.09
CA SER A 154 -1.15 -10.76 22.21
C SER A 154 -0.31 -9.53 22.56
N PRO A 155 0.44 -9.55 23.68
CA PRO A 155 1.41 -8.48 23.98
C PRO A 155 2.50 -8.28 22.94
N LYS A 156 2.68 -9.25 22.01
CA LYS A 156 3.61 -9.16 20.88
C LYS A 156 2.99 -8.59 19.62
N THR A 157 1.68 -8.41 19.59
CA THR A 157 0.99 -7.85 18.43
C THR A 157 1.36 -6.38 18.28
N LYS A 158 2.17 -6.10 17.27
CA LYS A 158 2.70 -4.78 16.98
C LYS A 158 1.89 -4.02 15.95
N LEU A 159 1.28 -4.74 14.99
CA LEU A 159 0.62 -4.12 13.86
C LEU A 159 -0.63 -4.90 13.46
N LEU A 160 -1.72 -4.17 13.21
CA LEU A 160 -2.93 -4.64 12.55
C LEU A 160 -3.03 -3.98 11.17
N ILE A 161 -3.08 -4.80 10.13
CA ILE A 161 -3.13 -4.33 8.74
C ILE A 161 -4.51 -4.60 8.16
N MET A 162 -5.17 -3.53 7.74
CA MET A 162 -6.44 -3.56 7.02
C MET A 162 -6.27 -2.85 5.67
N ASN A 163 -6.67 -3.49 4.59
CA ASN A 163 -6.68 -2.91 3.24
C ASN A 163 -8.15 -2.70 2.83
N VAL A 164 -8.63 -1.44 2.90
CA VAL A 164 -10.05 -1.11 2.68
C VAL A 164 -10.15 0.18 1.88
N PRO A 165 -10.79 0.16 0.72
CA PRO A 165 -11.28 -1.01 -0.04
C PRO A 165 -10.19 -2.05 -0.31
N ASN A 166 -10.56 -3.34 -0.33
CA ASN A 166 -9.56 -4.41 -0.43
C ASN A 166 -9.14 -4.70 -1.88
N ASN A 167 -7.89 -5.01 -2.06
CA ASN A 167 -7.36 -5.66 -3.24
C ASN A 167 -6.83 -7.05 -2.78
N PRO A 168 -7.36 -8.18 -3.32
CA PRO A 168 -8.07 -8.34 -4.61
C PRO A 168 -9.60 -8.56 -4.52
N THR A 169 -10.29 -8.25 -3.43
CA THR A 169 -11.73 -8.58 -3.27
C THR A 169 -12.61 -7.36 -3.17
#